data_728e5593c8712a06f583177d11778986
#
_entry.id   728e5593c8712a06f583177d11778986
#
_cell.length_a   1.000
_cell.length_b   1.000
_cell.length_c   1.000
_cell.angle_alpha   90.00
_cell.angle_beta   90.00
_cell.angle_gamma   90.00
#
_symmetry.space_group_name_H-M   'P 1'
#
loop_
_entity.id
_entity.type
_entity.pdbx_description
1 polymer ?
#
loop_
_entity_poly.entity_id
_entity_poly.type
_entity_poly.pdbx_seq_one_letter_code
_entity_poly.pdbx_strand_id
1 'polypeptide(L)'
;MLPDVAVVPFVADVLATPEEFAGIWLIEVFPMITARCTQPLQKMPAADLSFGVRLHRRTSAAAMHDPQAMLAANQKLVTRLLARGGKVYPPYAPVLTQEQWRQHYGSTIWQRFAAAKKRFDPNNVLTPGAGVF
;
A
#
# COMPACT_ATOMS: atom_id res chain seq x y z
N MET A 1 -0.30 5.74 1.15
CA MET A 1 -0.87 7.10 1.38
C MET A 1 -1.27 7.19 2.84
N LEU A 2 -0.93 8.27 3.50
CA LEU A 2 -1.17 8.51 4.93
C LEU A 2 -1.92 9.82 5.13
N PRO A 3 -2.77 9.93 6.16
CA PRO A 3 -3.25 11.24 6.60
C PRO A 3 -2.06 12.09 7.09
N ASP A 4 -2.16 13.40 6.98
CA ASP A 4 -1.09 14.36 7.32
C ASP A 4 -0.48 14.13 8.72
N VAL A 5 -1.34 13.96 9.72
CA VAL A 5 -0.93 13.73 11.12
C VAL A 5 -0.12 12.44 11.33
N ALA A 6 -0.22 11.48 10.42
CA ALA A 6 0.43 10.17 10.53
C ALA A 6 1.79 10.09 9.81
N VAL A 7 2.13 11.07 8.98
CA VAL A 7 3.33 10.99 8.12
C VAL A 7 4.61 11.00 8.93
N VAL A 8 4.77 12.00 9.81
CA VAL A 8 5.99 12.15 10.61
C VAL A 8 6.23 10.94 11.50
N PRO A 9 5.23 10.48 12.33
CA PRO A 9 5.45 9.31 13.17
C PRO A 9 5.68 8.02 12.34
N PHE A 10 5.04 7.87 11.18
CA PHE A 10 5.28 6.71 10.33
C PHE A 10 6.72 6.68 9.79
N VAL A 11 7.22 7.81 9.27
CA VAL A 11 8.60 7.90 8.75
C VAL A 11 9.62 7.71 9.88
N ALA A 12 9.38 8.30 11.04
CA ALA A 12 10.24 8.14 12.21
C ALA A 12 10.37 6.66 12.61
N ASP A 13 9.27 5.93 12.65
CA ASP A 13 9.27 4.50 12.97
C ASP A 13 10.04 3.67 11.93
N VAL A 14 9.88 3.99 10.63
CA VAL A 14 10.64 3.31 9.56
C VAL A 14 12.14 3.53 9.75
N LEU A 15 12.55 4.76 10.02
CA LEU A 15 13.96 5.11 10.24
C LEU A 15 14.54 4.45 11.50
N ALA A 16 13.71 4.26 12.53
CA ALA A 16 14.09 3.64 13.80
C ALA A 16 14.10 2.10 13.76
N THR A 17 13.58 1.48 12.69
CA THR A 17 13.46 0.02 12.56
C THR A 17 14.45 -0.49 11.50
N PRO A 18 15.64 -1.02 11.90
CA PRO A 18 16.70 -1.37 10.95
C PRO A 18 16.25 -2.31 9.83
N GLU A 19 15.40 -3.31 10.15
CA GLU A 19 14.92 -4.29 9.17
C GLU A 19 13.99 -3.67 8.13
N GLU A 20 13.20 -2.67 8.52
CA GLU A 20 12.29 -1.95 7.62
C GLU A 20 13.03 -0.91 6.80
N PHE A 21 14.05 -0.28 7.38
CA PHE A 21 14.89 0.71 6.70
C PHE A 21 15.94 0.07 5.78
N ALA A 22 16.28 -1.20 5.97
CA ALA A 22 17.31 -1.89 5.19
C ALA A 22 17.10 -1.73 3.67
N GLY A 23 18.15 -1.28 2.98
CA GLY A 23 18.16 -1.05 1.54
C GLY A 23 17.38 0.18 1.06
N ILE A 24 16.68 0.90 1.91
CA ILE A 24 16.03 2.17 1.54
C ILE A 24 17.11 3.22 1.30
N TRP A 25 17.12 3.80 0.10
CA TRP A 25 18.06 4.86 -0.27
C TRP A 25 17.37 6.21 -0.49
N LEU A 26 16.04 6.21 -0.67
CA LEU A 26 15.25 7.41 -0.86
C LEU A 26 13.85 7.19 -0.27
N ILE A 27 13.39 8.16 0.49
CA ILE A 27 12.00 8.29 0.94
C ILE A 27 11.44 9.54 0.27
N GLU A 28 10.46 9.36 -0.61
CA GLU A 28 9.71 10.47 -1.20
C GLU A 28 8.43 10.69 -0.42
N VAL A 29 8.14 11.95 -0.11
CA VAL A 29 6.91 12.37 0.55
C VAL A 29 6.31 13.50 -0.28
N PHE A 30 5.08 13.33 -0.75
CA PHE A 30 4.40 14.33 -1.57
C PHE A 30 2.96 14.55 -1.14
N PRO A 31 2.52 15.81 -1.03
CA PRO A 31 1.18 16.16 -0.58
C PRO A 31 0.13 15.90 -1.66
N MET A 32 -1.06 15.51 -1.22
CA MET A 32 -2.24 15.31 -2.07
C MET A 32 -3.47 15.89 -1.39
N ILE A 33 -4.22 16.72 -2.11
CA ILE A 33 -5.55 17.18 -1.65
C ILE A 33 -6.52 16.02 -1.90
N THR A 34 -7.00 15.42 -0.83
CA THR A 34 -7.80 14.18 -0.88
C THR A 34 -9.05 14.34 -1.73
N ALA A 35 -9.75 15.47 -1.62
CA ALA A 35 -10.96 15.75 -2.39
C ALA A 35 -10.75 15.79 -3.92
N ARG A 36 -9.50 15.94 -4.38
CA ARG A 36 -9.17 15.91 -5.82
C ARG A 36 -8.87 14.50 -6.34
N CYS A 37 -8.74 13.51 -5.45
CA CYS A 37 -8.45 12.12 -5.79
C CYS A 37 -9.77 11.33 -5.86
N THR A 38 -10.49 11.45 -6.98
CA THR A 38 -11.86 10.92 -7.14
C THR A 38 -11.93 9.53 -7.76
N GLN A 39 -10.80 8.92 -8.10
CA GLN A 39 -10.77 7.60 -8.73
C GLN A 39 -11.25 6.51 -7.74
N PRO A 40 -12.27 5.70 -8.09
CA PRO A 40 -12.89 4.76 -7.14
C PRO A 40 -11.94 3.72 -6.56
N LEU A 41 -10.97 3.26 -7.37
CA LEU A 41 -10.00 2.23 -6.97
C LEU A 41 -8.74 2.82 -6.33
N GLN A 42 -8.58 4.13 -6.34
CA GLN A 42 -7.53 4.82 -5.58
C GLN A 42 -8.12 5.29 -4.25
N LYS A 43 -8.09 4.43 -3.25
CA LYS A 43 -8.59 4.77 -1.92
C LYS A 43 -7.66 5.77 -1.25
N MET A 44 -8.26 6.83 -0.72
CA MET A 44 -7.54 7.85 0.04
C MET A 44 -7.83 7.70 1.54
N PRO A 45 -6.90 8.11 2.42
CA PRO A 45 -7.18 8.28 3.85
C PRO A 45 -8.35 9.23 4.10
N ALA A 46 -9.01 9.09 5.25
CA ALA A 46 -10.07 10.01 5.69
C ALA A 46 -9.45 11.27 6.29
N ALA A 47 -8.93 12.15 5.43
CA ALA A 47 -8.30 13.41 5.80
C ALA A 47 -8.42 14.39 4.62
N ASP A 48 -8.40 15.69 4.86
CA ASP A 48 -8.43 16.71 3.80
C ASP A 48 -7.11 16.75 3.03
N LEU A 49 -6.01 16.62 3.77
CA LEU A 49 -4.65 16.52 3.25
C LEU A 49 -4.08 15.15 3.55
N SER A 50 -3.62 14.49 2.51
CA SER A 50 -2.94 13.19 2.60
C SER A 50 -1.56 13.29 1.95
N PHE A 51 -0.68 12.35 2.30
CA PHE A 51 0.64 12.28 1.71
C PHE A 51 0.89 10.90 1.11
N GLY A 52 1.38 10.89 -0.13
CA GLY A 52 2.04 9.71 -0.66
C GLY A 52 3.41 9.55 0.00
N VAL A 53 3.67 8.38 0.53
CA VAL A 53 5.01 8.00 1.02
C VAL A 53 5.49 6.85 0.17
N ARG A 54 6.62 7.04 -0.51
CA ARG A 54 7.24 6.05 -1.37
C ARG A 54 8.62 5.71 -0.83
N LEU A 55 8.86 4.44 -0.59
CA LEU A 55 10.12 3.92 -0.07
C LEU A 55 10.86 3.22 -1.21
N HIS A 56 11.94 3.80 -1.69
CA HIS A 56 12.75 3.23 -2.76
C HIS A 56 13.85 2.36 -2.17
N ARG A 57 13.83 1.06 -2.50
CA ARG A 57 14.83 0.09 -2.07
C ARG A 57 15.77 -0.28 -3.23
N ARG A 58 17.04 -0.52 -2.91
CA ARG A 58 18.02 -1.12 -3.81
C ARG A 58 18.22 -2.58 -3.43
N THR A 59 18.23 -3.44 -4.44
CA THR A 59 18.46 -4.88 -4.25
C THR A 59 19.94 -5.25 -4.13
N SER A 60 20.84 -4.31 -4.44
CA SER A 60 22.30 -4.53 -4.42
C SER A 60 22.97 -4.47 -3.04
N ALA A 61 22.23 -4.12 -2.00
CA ALA A 61 22.78 -4.17 -0.64
C ALA A 61 22.85 -5.64 -0.16
N ALA A 62 23.98 -6.02 0.40
CA ALA A 62 24.22 -7.39 0.89
C ALA A 62 23.15 -7.91 1.87
N ALA A 63 22.43 -7.00 2.54
CA ALA A 63 21.34 -7.31 3.46
C ALA A 63 20.01 -7.65 2.77
N MET A 64 19.91 -7.55 1.44
CA MET A 64 18.64 -7.70 0.71
C MET A 64 18.65 -8.88 -0.29
N HIS A 65 19.54 -9.84 -0.10
CA HIS A 65 19.57 -11.05 -0.95
C HIS A 65 18.46 -12.05 -0.64
N ASP A 66 17.71 -11.85 0.46
CA ASP A 66 16.57 -12.69 0.80
C ASP A 66 15.24 -12.02 0.43
N PRO A 67 14.58 -12.45 -0.66
CA PRO A 67 13.29 -11.93 -1.07
C PRO A 67 12.20 -12.12 0.01
N GLN A 68 12.28 -13.18 0.81
CA GLN A 68 11.30 -13.46 1.86
C GLN A 68 11.43 -12.46 3.01
N ALA A 69 12.65 -12.14 3.41
CA ALA A 69 12.89 -11.09 4.42
C ALA A 69 12.36 -9.71 3.94
N MET A 70 12.57 -9.39 2.66
CA MET A 70 12.05 -8.16 2.07
C MET A 70 10.51 -8.13 2.07
N LEU A 71 9.86 -9.23 1.68
CA LEU A 71 8.41 -9.34 1.70
C LEU A 71 7.87 -9.20 3.13
N ALA A 72 8.51 -9.82 4.11
CA ALA A 72 8.13 -9.71 5.53
C ALA A 72 8.27 -8.26 6.03
N ALA A 73 9.36 -7.57 5.69
CA ALA A 73 9.55 -6.16 6.04
C ALA A 73 8.48 -5.27 5.38
N ASN A 74 8.16 -5.51 4.11
CA ASN A 74 7.09 -4.78 3.41
C ASN A 74 5.71 -5.04 4.06
N GLN A 75 5.45 -6.28 4.50
CA GLN A 75 4.20 -6.61 5.20
C GLN A 75 4.07 -5.85 6.53
N LYS A 76 5.15 -5.74 7.31
CA LYS A 76 5.18 -4.92 8.54
C LYS A 76 4.87 -3.45 8.24
N LEU A 77 5.49 -2.89 7.20
CA LEU A 77 5.22 -1.51 6.75
C LEU A 77 3.76 -1.31 6.37
N VAL A 78 3.17 -2.23 5.62
CA VAL A 78 1.74 -2.18 5.25
C VAL A 78 0.85 -2.25 6.47
N THR A 79 1.11 -3.16 7.41
CA THR A 79 0.35 -3.28 8.65
C THR A 79 0.40 -1.98 9.47
N ARG A 80 1.57 -1.39 9.61
CA ARG A 80 1.78 -0.11 10.30
C ARG A 80 1.06 1.05 9.61
N LEU A 81 1.12 1.09 8.28
CA LEU A 81 0.41 2.08 7.46
C LEU A 81 -1.10 2.00 7.68
N LEU A 82 -1.67 0.79 7.61
CA LEU A 82 -3.11 0.57 7.79
C LEU A 82 -3.56 0.93 9.21
N ALA A 83 -2.78 0.58 10.23
CA ALA A 83 -3.06 0.92 11.64
C ALA A 83 -3.11 2.44 11.89
N ARG A 84 -2.46 3.24 11.04
CA ARG A 84 -2.49 4.71 11.07
C ARG A 84 -3.55 5.34 10.16
N GLY A 85 -4.55 4.57 9.73
CA GLY A 85 -5.59 5.05 8.82
C GLY A 85 -5.12 5.25 7.37
N GLY A 86 -3.93 4.78 7.06
CA GLY A 86 -3.37 4.86 5.72
C GLY A 86 -4.07 3.97 4.71
N LYS A 87 -3.77 4.18 3.44
CA LYS A 87 -4.25 3.39 2.30
C LYS A 87 -3.08 3.00 1.41
N VAL A 88 -3.08 1.75 0.95
CA VAL A 88 -2.08 1.27 0.01
C VAL A 88 -2.36 1.75 -1.41
N TYR A 89 -1.34 1.76 -2.24
CA TYR A 89 -1.46 2.03 -3.68
C TYR A 89 -1.34 0.70 -4.45
N PRO A 90 -2.45 0.17 -5.00
CA PRO A 90 -2.49 -1.18 -5.57
C PRO A 90 -1.43 -1.48 -6.63
N PRO A 91 -1.06 -0.54 -7.53
CA PRO A 91 -0.03 -0.78 -8.55
C PRO A 91 1.34 -1.20 -8.01
N TYR A 92 1.65 -0.93 -6.73
CA TYR A 92 2.89 -1.41 -6.10
C TYR A 92 2.76 -2.80 -5.46
N ALA A 93 1.69 -3.53 -5.80
CA ALA A 93 1.44 -4.90 -5.41
C ALA A 93 1.69 -5.17 -3.91
N PRO A 94 1.05 -4.42 -2.99
CA PRO A 94 1.19 -4.70 -1.58
C PRO A 94 0.60 -6.08 -1.29
N VAL A 95 1.29 -6.86 -0.46
CA VAL A 95 0.81 -8.19 -0.07
C VAL A 95 -0.32 -8.01 0.95
N LEU A 96 -1.56 -8.10 0.48
CA LEU A 96 -2.77 -8.08 1.29
C LEU A 96 -3.56 -9.36 1.09
N THR A 97 -4.21 -9.83 2.17
CA THR A 97 -5.22 -10.89 2.05
C THR A 97 -6.47 -10.37 1.35
N GLN A 98 -7.31 -11.25 0.82
CA GLN A 98 -8.59 -10.84 0.24
C GLN A 98 -9.48 -10.08 1.24
N GLU A 99 -9.45 -10.46 2.53
CA GLU A 99 -10.19 -9.75 3.57
C GLU A 99 -9.65 -8.32 3.77
N GLN A 100 -8.33 -8.15 3.78
CA GLN A 100 -7.71 -6.82 3.84
C GLN A 100 -8.04 -5.97 2.60
N TRP A 101 -8.13 -6.58 1.41
CA TRP A 101 -8.58 -5.89 0.20
C TRP A 101 -10.05 -5.44 0.31
N ARG A 102 -10.94 -6.30 0.83
CA ARG A 102 -12.34 -5.92 1.08
C ARG A 102 -12.45 -4.75 2.04
N GLN A 103 -11.70 -4.79 3.14
CA GLN A 103 -11.65 -3.68 4.11
C GLN A 103 -11.06 -2.41 3.49
N HIS A 104 -10.02 -2.54 2.67
CA HIS A 104 -9.38 -1.43 1.98
C HIS A 104 -10.35 -0.68 1.06
N TYR A 105 -11.10 -1.39 0.23
CA TYR A 105 -12.07 -0.79 -0.70
C TYR A 105 -13.40 -0.44 -0.05
N GLY A 106 -13.80 -1.15 1.00
CA GLY A 106 -15.14 -1.10 1.57
C GLY A 106 -16.16 -1.87 0.73
N SER A 107 -17.29 -2.26 1.35
CA SER A 107 -18.25 -3.20 0.78
C SER A 107 -18.79 -2.76 -0.59
N THR A 108 -19.21 -1.51 -0.73
CA THR A 108 -19.83 -1.00 -1.96
C THR A 108 -18.87 -1.03 -3.16
N ILE A 109 -17.64 -0.52 -2.99
CA ILE A 109 -16.66 -0.49 -4.08
C ILE A 109 -16.18 -1.91 -4.39
N TRP A 110 -15.95 -2.72 -3.34
CA TRP A 110 -15.55 -4.11 -3.51
C TRP A 110 -16.57 -4.91 -4.33
N GLN A 111 -17.87 -4.83 -4.00
CA GLN A 111 -18.91 -5.54 -4.74
C GLN A 111 -18.96 -5.15 -6.22
N ARG A 112 -18.86 -3.85 -6.52
CA ARG A 112 -18.82 -3.36 -7.90
C ARG A 112 -17.59 -3.83 -8.65
N PHE A 113 -16.44 -3.82 -7.99
CA PHE A 113 -15.18 -4.29 -8.56
C PHE A 113 -15.20 -5.81 -8.81
N ALA A 114 -15.68 -6.61 -7.84
CA ALA A 114 -15.82 -8.05 -7.99
C ALA A 114 -16.82 -8.42 -9.11
N ALA A 115 -17.93 -7.72 -9.22
CA ALA A 115 -18.89 -7.91 -10.31
C ALA A 115 -18.28 -7.59 -11.68
N ALA A 116 -17.54 -6.51 -11.79
CA ALA A 116 -16.81 -6.16 -13.01
C ALA A 116 -15.76 -7.22 -13.36
N LYS A 117 -14.97 -7.67 -12.36
CA LYS A 117 -13.98 -8.74 -12.54
C LYS A 117 -14.63 -10.00 -13.07
N LYS A 118 -15.70 -10.47 -12.43
CA LYS A 118 -16.42 -11.66 -12.87
C LYS A 118 -16.97 -11.54 -14.30
N ARG A 119 -17.45 -10.34 -14.69
CA ARG A 119 -17.99 -10.08 -16.02
C ARG A 119 -16.92 -10.08 -17.11
N PHE A 120 -15.77 -9.41 -16.86
CA PHE A 120 -14.76 -9.16 -17.89
C PHE A 120 -13.59 -10.13 -17.85
N ASP A 121 -13.41 -10.85 -16.76
CA ASP A 121 -12.37 -11.84 -16.59
C ASP A 121 -12.86 -13.06 -15.77
N PRO A 122 -13.82 -13.81 -16.31
CA PRO A 122 -14.45 -14.92 -15.59
C PRO A 122 -13.47 -16.05 -15.26
N ASN A 123 -12.40 -16.19 -16.00
CA ASN A 123 -11.37 -17.22 -15.81
C ASN A 123 -10.16 -16.73 -15.00
N ASN A 124 -10.21 -15.51 -14.47
CA ASN A 124 -9.14 -14.89 -13.68
C ASN A 124 -7.75 -14.93 -14.37
N VAL A 125 -7.71 -14.61 -15.66
CA VAL A 125 -6.48 -14.61 -16.47
C VAL A 125 -5.75 -13.27 -16.35
N LEU A 126 -6.51 -12.18 -16.12
CA LEU A 126 -5.97 -10.82 -16.02
C LEU A 126 -5.57 -10.52 -14.57
N THR A 127 -4.32 -10.09 -14.38
CA THR A 127 -3.79 -9.61 -13.09
C THR A 127 -3.92 -10.57 -11.90
N PRO A 128 -3.60 -11.87 -12.01
CA PRO A 128 -3.62 -12.77 -10.87
C PRO A 128 -2.57 -12.40 -9.82
N GLY A 129 -1.48 -11.72 -10.23
CA GLY A 129 -0.33 -11.44 -9.37
C GLY A 129 -0.55 -10.43 -8.25
N ALA A 130 -1.58 -9.57 -8.34
CA ALA A 130 -1.87 -8.60 -7.27
C ALA A 130 -2.64 -9.21 -6.08
N GLY A 131 -3.14 -10.45 -6.20
CA GLY A 131 -3.86 -11.16 -5.15
C GLY A 131 -5.14 -10.46 -4.68
N VAL A 132 -5.73 -9.61 -5.51
CA VAL A 132 -6.98 -8.89 -5.18
C VAL A 132 -8.17 -9.84 -5.27
N PHE A 133 -8.12 -10.79 -6.23
CA PHE A 133 -9.13 -11.82 -6.49
C PHE A 133 -8.49 -13.19 -6.59
#